data_e4865b6abd5fb7be01e43620b55aa018
#
_entry.id   e4865b6abd5fb7be01e43620b55aa018
#
_cell.length_a   1.000
_cell.length_b   1.000
_cell.length_c   1.000
_cell.angle_alpha   90.00
_cell.angle_beta   90.00
_cell.angle_gamma   90.00
#
_symmetry.space_group_name_H-M   'P 1'
#
loop_
_entity.id
_entity.type
_entity.pdbx_description
1 polymer ?
#
loop_
_entity_poly.entity_id
_entity_poly.type
_entity_poly.pdbx_seq_one_letter_code
_entity_poly.pdbx_strand_id
1 'polypeptide(L)'
;TAKAEMDEFRIFKAQMNKHIGIQPRWSAKTKKEMRKRSEVDPNKFASLVVDDEPKYEHNYKSEYRGKVQNRQVETAFLPMYQLSYFPNNQNINGVQAYDKEVDALNQHTKADKVYIVCSKEQLDENGSMKIFSMIDKLSAELSVASDNETRKRLLMRRAIAHSVLRDFEAAISDFTYYISLDDKNSLAYWQRAVCQAEMDEFNKAEGKGVLNIHSAEADFSDAIRLNSNNAYIYYNRGNLHAGRNELSKAIDDYTIALRIDNRLAEAYYNRGIARAKSGNKQTAIQDLSKAGELGLYDAYSVIKRLNKSK
;
A
#
# COMPACT_ATOMS: atom_id res chain seq x y z
N THR A 1 -37.72 1.86 12.53
CA THR A 1 -37.47 1.15 13.77
C THR A 1 -36.43 0.08 13.55
N ALA A 2 -35.96 -0.64 14.53
CA ALA A 2 -34.83 -1.57 14.56
C ALA A 2 -34.70 -2.51 13.32
N LYS A 3 -35.79 -2.90 12.68
CA LYS A 3 -35.78 -3.75 11.49
C LYS A 3 -35.31 -2.99 10.25
N ALA A 4 -35.68 -1.73 10.10
CA ALA A 4 -35.23 -0.86 9.00
C ALA A 4 -33.73 -0.55 9.12
N GLU A 5 -33.25 -0.26 10.35
CA GLU A 5 -31.84 -0.03 10.65
C GLU A 5 -30.98 -1.29 10.38
N MET A 6 -31.51 -2.47 10.69
CA MET A 6 -30.85 -3.76 10.38
C MET A 6 -30.77 -4.02 8.87
N ASP A 7 -31.78 -3.64 8.10
CA ASP A 7 -31.80 -3.82 6.65
C ASP A 7 -30.88 -2.80 5.97
N GLU A 8 -30.81 -1.55 6.42
CA GLU A 8 -29.83 -0.54 5.99
C GLU A 8 -28.41 -0.99 6.31
N PHE A 9 -28.16 -1.52 7.50
CA PHE A 9 -26.86 -2.07 7.88
C PHE A 9 -26.45 -3.26 6.99
N ARG A 10 -27.39 -4.12 6.59
CA ARG A 10 -27.12 -5.24 5.66
C ARG A 10 -26.77 -4.76 4.25
N ILE A 11 -27.48 -3.72 3.77
CA ILE A 11 -27.20 -3.10 2.46
C ILE A 11 -25.84 -2.42 2.49
N PHE A 12 -25.54 -1.67 3.55
CA PHE A 12 -24.24 -1.03 3.78
C PHE A 12 -23.10 -2.06 3.82
N LYS A 13 -23.27 -3.16 4.56
CA LYS A 13 -22.29 -4.25 4.64
C LYS A 13 -22.08 -4.96 3.31
N ALA A 14 -23.12 -5.10 2.51
CA ALA A 14 -23.02 -5.67 1.15
C ALA A 14 -22.28 -4.75 0.19
N GLN A 15 -22.52 -3.43 0.28
CA GLN A 15 -21.80 -2.41 -0.50
C GLN A 15 -20.33 -2.33 -0.07
N MET A 16 -20.05 -2.33 1.23
CA MET A 16 -18.69 -2.35 1.79
C MET A 16 -17.90 -3.57 1.31
N ASN A 17 -18.50 -4.76 1.36
CA ASN A 17 -17.85 -5.98 0.86
C ASN A 17 -17.59 -5.95 -0.65
N LYS A 18 -18.43 -5.29 -1.43
CA LYS A 18 -18.26 -5.10 -2.86
C LYS A 18 -17.10 -4.12 -3.17
N HIS A 19 -16.96 -3.05 -2.39
CA HIS A 19 -15.89 -2.05 -2.57
C HIS A 19 -14.51 -2.54 -2.07
N ILE A 20 -14.48 -3.34 -1.01
CA ILE A 20 -13.23 -3.85 -0.42
C ILE A 20 -12.74 -5.11 -1.14
N GLY A 21 -13.51 -5.67 -2.10
CA GLY A 21 -13.14 -6.89 -2.81
C GLY A 21 -13.12 -8.13 -1.91
N ILE A 22 -13.55 -8.03 -0.66
CA ILE A 22 -13.69 -9.13 0.27
C ILE A 22 -15.05 -9.77 0.06
N GLN A 23 -15.11 -10.74 -0.83
CA GLN A 23 -16.13 -11.77 -0.70
C GLN A 23 -15.58 -12.87 0.21
N PRO A 24 -16.03 -13.00 1.46
CA PRO A 24 -15.70 -14.16 2.25
C PRO A 24 -16.39 -15.36 1.61
N ARG A 25 -15.72 -16.07 0.72
CA ARG A 25 -16.13 -17.43 0.30
C ARG A 25 -15.90 -18.39 1.45
N TRP A 26 -16.63 -18.20 2.54
CA TRP A 26 -16.71 -19.19 3.61
C TRP A 26 -17.53 -20.34 3.08
N SER A 27 -16.89 -21.47 2.79
CA SER A 27 -17.61 -22.69 2.42
C SER A 27 -18.56 -23.08 3.59
N ALA A 28 -19.66 -23.74 3.27
CA ALA A 28 -20.58 -24.26 4.30
C ALA A 28 -19.86 -25.17 5.32
N LYS A 29 -18.76 -25.82 4.89
CA LYS A 29 -17.89 -26.64 5.72
C LYS A 29 -17.13 -25.80 6.75
N THR A 30 -16.56 -24.65 6.36
CA THR A 30 -15.84 -23.72 7.27
C THR A 30 -16.79 -23.11 8.33
N LYS A 31 -18.02 -22.75 7.93
CA LYS A 31 -19.05 -22.27 8.87
C LYS A 31 -19.44 -23.32 9.89
N LYS A 32 -19.50 -24.60 9.48
CA LYS A 32 -19.81 -25.72 10.39
C LYS A 32 -18.68 -26.04 11.34
N GLU A 33 -17.42 -25.88 10.90
CA GLU A 33 -16.22 -26.03 11.73
C GLU A 33 -16.06 -24.89 12.74
N MET A 34 -16.38 -23.65 12.36
CA MET A 34 -16.37 -22.51 13.29
C MET A 34 -17.47 -22.62 14.35
N ARG A 35 -18.67 -23.10 14.00
CA ARG A 35 -19.74 -23.37 15.00
C ARG A 35 -19.31 -24.45 15.98
N LYS A 36 -18.64 -25.51 15.54
CA LYS A 36 -18.08 -26.54 16.43
C LYS A 36 -16.97 -26.02 17.36
N ARG A 37 -16.17 -25.04 16.90
CA ARG A 37 -15.14 -24.39 17.73
C ARG A 37 -15.68 -23.46 18.79
N SER A 38 -16.85 -22.82 18.56
CA SER A 38 -17.49 -21.96 19.56
C SER A 38 -18.20 -22.74 20.69
N GLU A 39 -18.35 -24.06 20.57
CA GLU A 39 -18.90 -24.94 21.58
C GLU A 39 -17.85 -25.63 22.47
N VAL A 40 -16.56 -25.32 22.26
CA VAL A 40 -15.44 -25.90 23.01
C VAL A 40 -15.15 -25.02 24.24
N ASP A 41 -15.06 -25.67 25.40
CA ASP A 41 -14.68 -25.11 26.68
C ASP A 41 -13.44 -24.18 26.55
N PRO A 42 -13.53 -22.91 27.01
CA PRO A 42 -12.41 -21.96 26.96
C PRO A 42 -11.11 -22.48 27.57
N ASN A 43 -11.17 -23.34 28.56
CA ASN A 43 -10.00 -23.94 29.22
C ASN A 43 -9.33 -25.01 28.36
N LYS A 44 -10.06 -25.65 27.44
CA LYS A 44 -9.49 -26.57 26.43
C LYS A 44 -8.82 -25.81 25.28
N PHE A 45 -9.24 -24.57 25.03
CA PHE A 45 -8.65 -23.73 23.98
C PHE A 45 -7.25 -23.24 24.36
N ALA A 46 -7.04 -22.90 25.63
CA ALA A 46 -5.75 -22.48 26.16
C ALA A 46 -4.70 -23.62 26.11
N SER A 47 -5.09 -24.86 26.39
CA SER A 47 -4.18 -26.01 26.31
C SER A 47 -3.82 -26.43 24.88
N LEU A 48 -4.77 -26.24 23.94
CA LEU A 48 -4.53 -26.53 22.51
C LEU A 48 -3.58 -25.52 21.83
N VAL A 49 -3.60 -24.25 22.26
CA VAL A 49 -2.72 -23.21 21.73
C VAL A 49 -1.28 -23.38 22.24
N VAL A 50 -1.09 -23.85 23.47
CA VAL A 50 0.23 -24.04 24.06
C VAL A 50 0.92 -25.31 23.55
N ASP A 51 0.16 -26.37 23.25
CA ASP A 51 0.71 -27.66 22.76
C ASP A 51 1.00 -27.65 21.24
N ASP A 52 0.37 -26.77 20.45
CA ASP A 52 0.53 -26.75 18.99
C ASP A 52 1.70 -25.85 18.50
N GLU A 53 2.16 -24.87 19.29
CA GLU A 53 3.29 -24.02 18.87
C GLU A 53 4.59 -24.79 18.61
N PRO A 54 5.04 -25.77 19.43
CA PRO A 54 6.23 -26.54 19.13
C PRO A 54 6.06 -27.50 17.95
N LYS A 55 4.86 -28.06 17.75
CA LYS A 55 4.56 -28.96 16.63
C LYS A 55 4.45 -28.22 15.29
N TYR A 56 3.93 -26.99 15.30
CA TYR A 56 3.82 -26.15 14.11
C TYR A 56 5.19 -25.69 13.61
N GLU A 57 6.13 -25.33 14.51
CA GLU A 57 7.50 -25.01 14.14
C GLU A 57 8.27 -26.24 13.61
N HIS A 58 8.03 -27.43 14.14
CA HIS A 58 8.70 -28.64 13.69
C HIS A 58 8.21 -29.14 12.34
N ASN A 59 6.91 -29.13 12.08
CA ASN A 59 6.33 -29.52 10.80
C ASN A 59 6.62 -28.48 9.71
N TYR A 60 6.62 -27.20 10.05
CA TYR A 60 6.99 -26.12 9.12
C TYR A 60 8.46 -26.24 8.66
N LYS A 61 9.38 -26.59 9.56
CA LYS A 61 10.79 -26.79 9.23
C LYS A 61 11.02 -28.06 8.40
N SER A 62 10.25 -29.13 8.60
CA SER A 62 10.42 -30.40 7.88
C SER A 62 9.76 -30.36 6.49
N GLU A 63 8.58 -29.80 6.34
CA GLU A 63 7.92 -29.62 5.03
C GLU A 63 8.65 -28.60 4.15
N TYR A 64 9.22 -27.56 4.74
CA TYR A 64 9.99 -26.56 4.00
C TYR A 64 11.33 -27.11 3.49
N ARG A 65 11.97 -28.04 4.19
CA ARG A 65 13.22 -28.66 3.72
C ARG A 65 13.08 -29.49 2.45
N GLY A 66 11.90 -30.08 2.18
CA GLY A 66 11.66 -30.87 0.97
C GLY A 66 11.26 -30.04 -0.26
N LYS A 67 10.64 -28.87 -0.08
CA LYS A 67 10.10 -28.06 -1.18
C LYS A 67 10.98 -26.86 -1.60
N VAL A 68 12.03 -26.54 -0.83
CA VAL A 68 12.89 -25.37 -1.08
C VAL A 68 13.93 -25.63 -2.16
N GLN A 69 14.15 -26.87 -2.59
CA GLN A 69 15.21 -27.17 -3.55
C GLN A 69 14.96 -26.71 -4.98
N ASN A 70 13.73 -26.27 -5.35
CA ASN A 70 13.40 -25.86 -6.75
C ASN A 70 12.48 -24.64 -6.89
N ARG A 71 12.24 -23.84 -5.86
CA ARG A 71 11.57 -22.55 -6.05
C ARG A 71 12.62 -21.46 -6.14
N GLN A 72 12.68 -20.81 -7.33
CA GLN A 72 13.25 -19.47 -7.42
C GLN A 72 12.61 -18.65 -6.30
N VAL A 73 13.45 -18.06 -5.46
CA VAL A 73 12.97 -17.23 -4.35
C VAL A 73 12.34 -16.00 -4.98
N GLU A 74 11.02 -16.00 -5.09
CA GLU A 74 10.29 -14.77 -5.40
C GLU A 74 10.47 -13.81 -4.24
N THR A 75 11.41 -12.92 -4.41
CA THR A 75 11.58 -11.78 -3.52
C THR A 75 10.63 -10.71 -4.01
N ALA A 76 9.57 -10.46 -3.25
CA ALA A 76 8.61 -9.42 -3.56
C ALA A 76 9.25 -8.03 -3.36
N PHE A 77 8.90 -7.10 -4.23
CA PHE A 77 9.17 -5.69 -4.00
C PHE A 77 8.28 -5.16 -2.87
N LEU A 78 8.81 -4.24 -2.08
CA LEU A 78 8.03 -3.50 -1.10
C LEU A 78 7.04 -2.57 -1.82
N PRO A 79 5.89 -2.26 -1.20
CA PRO A 79 4.83 -1.47 -1.83
C PRO A 79 5.27 -0.04 -2.11
N MET A 80 4.43 0.67 -2.87
CA MET A 80 4.58 2.11 -3.11
C MET A 80 4.30 2.91 -1.84
N TYR A 81 4.91 4.08 -1.73
CA TYR A 81 4.50 5.09 -0.78
C TYR A 81 3.21 5.75 -1.23
N GLN A 82 2.31 5.98 -0.29
CA GLN A 82 1.03 6.64 -0.53
C GLN A 82 0.66 7.55 0.64
N LEU A 83 -0.28 8.46 0.41
CA LEU A 83 -0.89 9.24 1.47
C LEU A 83 -1.98 8.42 2.15
N SER A 84 -2.04 8.51 3.49
CA SER A 84 -3.03 7.80 4.30
C SER A 84 -3.39 8.60 5.55
N TYR A 85 -4.55 8.32 6.12
CA TYR A 85 -4.98 8.85 7.42
C TYR A 85 -4.49 8.01 8.60
N PHE A 86 -3.92 6.86 8.34
CA PHE A 86 -3.40 5.94 9.37
C PHE A 86 -1.87 5.91 9.28
N PRO A 87 -1.19 6.40 10.34
CA PRO A 87 0.26 6.23 10.42
C PRO A 87 0.55 4.74 10.57
N ASN A 88 1.44 4.20 9.75
CA ASN A 88 2.09 2.94 10.09
C ASN A 88 3.26 3.23 11.03
N ASN A 89 3.65 2.24 11.86
CA ASN A 89 4.73 2.39 12.85
C ASN A 89 6.14 2.51 12.22
N GLN A 90 6.25 2.66 10.91
CA GLN A 90 7.51 2.88 10.23
C GLN A 90 7.92 4.36 10.39
N ASN A 91 9.15 4.59 10.82
CA ASN A 91 9.73 5.93 10.90
C ASN A 91 9.80 6.54 9.49
N ILE A 92 8.82 7.33 9.18
CA ILE A 92 8.77 8.07 7.92
C ILE A 92 9.73 9.25 8.07
N ASN A 93 10.96 9.05 7.64
CA ASN A 93 11.92 10.12 7.49
C ASN A 93 11.70 10.75 6.11
N GLY A 94 10.71 11.64 6.02
CA GLY A 94 10.34 12.28 4.77
C GLY A 94 11.44 13.18 4.20
N VAL A 95 11.40 13.41 2.91
CA VAL A 95 12.14 14.50 2.27
C VAL A 95 11.58 15.82 2.78
N GLN A 96 12.41 16.70 3.29
CA GLN A 96 11.97 17.91 3.97
C GLN A 96 11.03 18.80 3.14
N ALA A 97 11.23 18.92 1.83
CA ALA A 97 10.34 19.68 0.96
C ALA A 97 8.95 19.04 0.84
N TYR A 98 8.91 17.72 0.94
CA TYR A 98 7.68 16.94 0.82
C TYR A 98 6.89 16.95 2.13
N ASP A 99 7.59 16.88 3.27
CA ASP A 99 6.97 17.04 4.58
C ASP A 99 6.25 18.38 4.70
N LYS A 100 6.80 19.45 4.10
CA LYS A 100 6.14 20.76 4.06
C LYS A 100 4.84 20.76 3.25
N GLU A 101 4.77 20.02 2.14
CA GLU A 101 3.55 19.89 1.35
C GLU A 101 2.47 19.10 2.11
N VAL A 102 2.86 18.03 2.80
CA VAL A 102 1.96 17.24 3.65
C VAL A 102 1.56 18.04 4.89
N ASP A 103 2.47 18.77 5.49
CA ASP A 103 2.16 19.66 6.61
C ASP A 103 1.16 20.74 6.23
N ALA A 104 1.23 21.27 5.00
CA ALA A 104 0.24 22.21 4.49
C ALA A 104 -1.17 21.59 4.41
N LEU A 105 -1.28 20.32 4.01
CA LEU A 105 -2.54 19.59 4.05
C LEU A 105 -3.10 19.44 5.47
N ASN A 106 -2.21 19.41 6.47
CA ASN A 106 -2.55 19.18 7.87
C ASN A 106 -2.78 20.46 8.68
N GLN A 107 -2.46 21.64 8.13
CA GLN A 107 -2.51 22.91 8.87
C GLN A 107 -3.88 23.24 9.48
N HIS A 108 -4.96 22.81 8.84
CA HIS A 108 -6.33 23.15 9.24
C HIS A 108 -7.08 21.99 9.93
N THR A 109 -6.39 20.89 10.26
CA THR A 109 -7.05 19.75 10.89
C THR A 109 -6.25 19.24 12.10
N LYS A 110 -6.97 19.01 13.20
CA LYS A 110 -6.38 18.39 14.41
C LYS A 110 -6.61 16.87 14.45
N ALA A 111 -7.69 16.38 13.85
CA ALA A 111 -8.16 15.01 14.00
C ALA A 111 -7.74 14.09 12.84
N ASP A 112 -7.85 14.56 11.61
CA ASP A 112 -7.68 13.71 10.42
C ASP A 112 -6.41 14.08 9.68
N LYS A 113 -5.25 13.82 10.31
CA LYS A 113 -3.96 14.08 9.71
C LYS A 113 -3.63 13.09 8.61
N VAL A 114 -2.99 13.59 7.56
CA VAL A 114 -2.46 12.79 6.45
C VAL A 114 -1.00 12.47 6.74
N TYR A 115 -0.62 11.22 6.46
CA TYR A 115 0.72 10.68 6.63
C TYR A 115 1.18 10.05 5.31
N ILE A 116 2.50 9.99 5.11
CA ILE A 116 3.11 9.18 4.06
C ILE A 116 3.33 7.78 4.63
N VAL A 117 2.83 6.75 3.96
CA VAL A 117 2.96 5.36 4.42
C VAL A 117 3.45 4.46 3.29
N CYS A 118 4.21 3.41 3.64
CA CYS A 118 4.63 2.34 2.75
C CYS A 118 4.01 1.04 3.25
N SER A 119 2.72 0.83 2.96
CA SER A 119 1.98 -0.35 3.41
C SER A 119 0.85 -0.69 2.46
N LYS A 120 0.59 -1.99 2.30
CA LYS A 120 -0.62 -2.55 1.65
C LYS A 120 -1.61 -3.12 2.67
N GLU A 121 -1.44 -2.82 3.95
CA GLU A 121 -2.35 -3.30 4.98
C GLU A 121 -3.77 -2.79 4.73
N GLN A 122 -4.71 -3.70 4.80
CA GLN A 122 -6.12 -3.37 4.72
C GLN A 122 -6.59 -2.87 6.08
N LEU A 123 -7.48 -1.88 6.06
CA LEU A 123 -8.11 -1.41 7.28
C LEU A 123 -9.02 -2.49 7.88
N ASP A 124 -9.07 -2.51 9.20
CA ASP A 124 -10.12 -3.23 9.92
C ASP A 124 -11.52 -2.60 9.66
N GLU A 125 -12.55 -3.25 10.15
CA GLU A 125 -13.93 -2.79 9.98
C GLU A 125 -14.14 -1.37 10.58
N ASN A 126 -13.54 -1.08 11.73
CA ASN A 126 -13.65 0.22 12.39
C ASN A 126 -12.91 1.33 11.62
N GLY A 127 -11.72 1.05 11.11
CA GLY A 127 -10.96 1.96 10.26
C GLY A 127 -11.72 2.30 8.98
N SER A 128 -12.27 1.27 8.33
CA SER A 128 -13.06 1.43 7.12
C SER A 128 -14.32 2.28 7.36
N MET A 129 -15.06 2.04 8.45
CA MET A 129 -16.23 2.85 8.81
C MET A 129 -15.90 4.32 9.07
N LYS A 130 -14.75 4.61 9.72
CA LYS A 130 -14.30 5.99 9.92
C LYS A 130 -14.03 6.69 8.60
N ILE A 131 -13.39 6.01 7.64
CA ILE A 131 -13.12 6.59 6.32
C ILE A 131 -14.40 6.79 5.53
N PHE A 132 -15.37 5.86 5.56
CA PHE A 132 -16.66 6.05 4.91
C PHE A 132 -17.38 7.30 5.46
N SER A 133 -17.47 7.43 6.80
CA SER A 133 -18.06 8.61 7.43
C SER A 133 -17.34 9.91 7.05
N MET A 134 -16.01 9.85 6.88
CA MET A 134 -15.22 11.00 6.39
C MET A 134 -15.57 11.34 4.95
N ILE A 135 -15.70 10.36 4.07
CA ILE A 135 -16.08 10.58 2.65
C ILE A 135 -17.45 11.22 2.56
N ASP A 136 -18.43 10.74 3.34
CA ASP A 136 -19.78 11.33 3.37
C ASP A 136 -19.75 12.79 3.81
N LYS A 137 -19.03 13.11 4.87
CA LYS A 137 -18.82 14.47 5.35
C LYS A 137 -18.17 15.37 4.30
N LEU A 138 -17.06 14.92 3.71
CA LEU A 138 -16.33 15.67 2.70
C LEU A 138 -17.18 15.88 1.43
N SER A 139 -18.02 14.91 1.07
CA SER A 139 -18.95 15.00 -0.07
C SER A 139 -20.04 16.01 0.19
N ALA A 140 -20.60 16.05 1.40
CA ALA A 140 -21.58 17.05 1.79
C ALA A 140 -20.97 18.47 1.77
N GLU A 141 -19.77 18.64 2.34
CA GLU A 141 -19.05 19.91 2.31
C GLU A 141 -18.72 20.35 0.88
N LEU A 142 -18.29 19.41 0.02
CA LEU A 142 -17.95 19.70 -1.37
C LEU A 142 -19.17 20.17 -2.19
N SER A 143 -20.36 19.63 -1.89
CA SER A 143 -21.60 19.99 -2.58
C SER A 143 -22.00 21.45 -2.39
N VAL A 144 -21.60 22.06 -1.28
CA VAL A 144 -21.92 23.47 -0.94
C VAL A 144 -20.72 24.41 -1.07
N ALA A 145 -19.54 23.88 -1.40
CA ALA A 145 -18.33 24.69 -1.54
C ALA A 145 -18.45 25.66 -2.73
N SER A 146 -18.31 26.95 -2.47
CA SER A 146 -18.45 28.00 -3.47
C SER A 146 -17.12 28.43 -4.11
N ASP A 147 -16.01 28.32 -3.38
CA ASP A 147 -14.69 28.75 -3.84
C ASP A 147 -13.77 27.57 -4.20
N ASN A 148 -12.83 27.82 -5.10
CA ASN A 148 -11.93 26.79 -5.62
C ASN A 148 -10.90 26.31 -4.59
N GLU A 149 -10.45 27.15 -3.65
CA GLU A 149 -9.50 26.74 -2.64
C GLU A 149 -10.11 25.72 -1.67
N THR A 150 -11.34 25.97 -1.23
CA THR A 150 -12.10 25.01 -0.43
C THR A 150 -12.36 23.72 -1.22
N ARG A 151 -12.75 23.84 -2.51
CA ARG A 151 -12.95 22.65 -3.37
C ARG A 151 -11.67 21.82 -3.50
N LYS A 152 -10.53 22.43 -3.80
CA LYS A 152 -9.24 21.76 -3.91
C LYS A 152 -8.90 20.99 -2.62
N ARG A 153 -9.02 21.67 -1.48
CA ARG A 153 -8.75 21.06 -0.17
C ARG A 153 -9.66 19.84 0.09
N LEU A 154 -10.95 19.96 -0.18
CA LEU A 154 -11.90 18.86 0.03
C LEU A 154 -11.69 17.71 -0.95
N LEU A 155 -11.43 17.98 -2.22
CA LEU A 155 -11.13 16.98 -3.25
C LEU A 155 -9.87 16.18 -2.89
N MET A 156 -8.77 16.86 -2.53
CA MET A 156 -7.54 16.19 -2.12
C MET A 156 -7.79 15.23 -0.96
N ARG A 157 -8.51 15.67 0.06
CA ARG A 157 -8.80 14.87 1.25
C ARG A 157 -9.72 13.70 0.93
N ARG A 158 -10.74 13.89 0.09
CA ARG A 158 -11.67 12.83 -0.31
C ARG A 158 -10.99 11.81 -1.21
N ALA A 159 -10.16 12.25 -2.15
CA ALA A 159 -9.37 11.38 -2.99
C ALA A 159 -8.44 10.46 -2.17
N ILE A 160 -7.75 11.01 -1.16
CA ILE A 160 -6.93 10.21 -0.24
C ILE A 160 -7.81 9.21 0.52
N ALA A 161 -8.99 9.60 0.98
CA ALA A 161 -9.92 8.70 1.68
C ALA A 161 -10.38 7.54 0.78
N HIS A 162 -10.76 7.81 -0.46
CA HIS A 162 -11.07 6.78 -1.46
C HIS A 162 -9.88 5.85 -1.73
N SER A 163 -8.66 6.41 -1.89
CA SER A 163 -7.44 5.62 -2.07
C SER A 163 -7.17 4.66 -0.91
N VAL A 164 -7.37 5.12 0.33
CA VAL A 164 -7.21 4.30 1.54
C VAL A 164 -8.20 3.14 1.58
N LEU A 165 -9.43 3.32 1.08
CA LEU A 165 -10.43 2.26 0.91
C LEU A 165 -10.18 1.38 -0.33
N ARG A 166 -9.14 1.68 -1.14
CA ARG A 166 -8.86 1.04 -2.44
C ARG A 166 -9.98 1.25 -3.48
N ASP A 167 -10.80 2.28 -3.30
CA ASP A 167 -11.73 2.78 -4.31
C ASP A 167 -10.96 3.69 -5.27
N PHE A 168 -10.12 3.06 -6.09
CA PHE A 168 -9.18 3.77 -6.95
C PHE A 168 -9.87 4.57 -8.04
N GLU A 169 -11.03 4.12 -8.53
CA GLU A 169 -11.78 4.85 -9.55
C GLU A 169 -12.27 6.20 -9.04
N ALA A 170 -12.87 6.23 -7.84
CA ALA A 170 -13.31 7.47 -7.22
C ALA A 170 -12.11 8.37 -6.84
N ALA A 171 -11.02 7.79 -6.33
CA ALA A 171 -9.80 8.53 -6.03
C ALA A 171 -9.21 9.21 -7.27
N ILE A 172 -9.07 8.48 -8.39
CA ILE A 172 -8.58 9.01 -9.67
C ILE A 172 -9.49 10.12 -10.19
N SER A 173 -10.80 9.97 -10.07
CA SER A 173 -11.77 10.99 -10.46
C SER A 173 -11.56 12.29 -9.68
N ASP A 174 -11.46 12.20 -8.35
CA ASP A 174 -11.26 13.36 -7.48
C ASP A 174 -9.90 14.04 -7.73
N PHE A 175 -8.80 13.27 -7.87
CA PHE A 175 -7.50 13.84 -8.23
C PHE A 175 -7.51 14.49 -9.60
N THR A 176 -8.24 13.92 -10.57
CA THR A 176 -8.37 14.51 -11.91
C THR A 176 -9.13 15.85 -11.85
N TYR A 177 -10.20 15.92 -11.05
CA TYR A 177 -10.91 17.17 -10.85
C TYR A 177 -10.02 18.17 -10.09
N TYR A 178 -9.27 17.74 -9.06
CA TYR A 178 -8.30 18.61 -8.39
C TYR A 178 -7.31 19.21 -9.40
N ILE A 179 -6.68 18.39 -10.24
CA ILE A 179 -5.68 18.82 -11.24
C ILE A 179 -6.30 19.79 -12.26
N SER A 180 -7.57 19.64 -12.59
CA SER A 180 -8.25 20.63 -13.46
C SER A 180 -8.40 22.01 -12.83
N LEU A 181 -8.37 22.09 -11.48
CA LEU A 181 -8.41 23.35 -10.73
C LEU A 181 -7.01 23.89 -10.41
N ASP A 182 -6.02 23.00 -10.30
CA ASP A 182 -4.64 23.32 -9.96
C ASP A 182 -3.67 22.29 -10.55
N ASP A 183 -3.09 22.62 -11.68
CA ASP A 183 -2.15 21.78 -12.42
C ASP A 183 -0.69 21.84 -11.90
N LYS A 184 -0.45 22.56 -10.79
CA LYS A 184 0.88 22.78 -10.22
C LYS A 184 1.15 21.99 -8.94
N ASN A 185 0.22 21.17 -8.49
CA ASN A 185 0.36 20.40 -7.26
C ASN A 185 0.97 19.03 -7.54
N SER A 186 2.22 18.81 -7.11
CA SER A 186 2.95 17.55 -7.31
C SER A 186 2.30 16.37 -6.59
N LEU A 187 1.67 16.59 -5.42
CA LEU A 187 1.01 15.56 -4.64
C LEU A 187 -0.18 14.94 -5.39
N ALA A 188 -0.96 15.77 -6.10
CA ALA A 188 -2.13 15.33 -6.83
C ALA A 188 -1.74 14.36 -7.96
N TYR A 189 -0.73 14.72 -8.75
CA TYR A 189 -0.19 13.85 -9.80
C TYR A 189 0.41 12.58 -9.21
N TRP A 190 1.23 12.72 -8.15
CA TRP A 190 1.86 11.56 -7.51
C TRP A 190 0.83 10.55 -7.00
N GLN A 191 -0.19 11.02 -6.26
CA GLN A 191 -1.20 10.11 -5.70
C GLN A 191 -2.13 9.54 -6.77
N ARG A 192 -2.46 10.30 -7.83
CA ARG A 192 -3.20 9.76 -8.96
C ARG A 192 -2.43 8.64 -9.65
N ALA A 193 -1.12 8.82 -9.86
CA ALA A 193 -0.24 7.79 -10.41
C ALA A 193 -0.21 6.52 -9.55
N VAL A 194 -0.16 6.67 -8.23
CA VAL A 194 -0.22 5.52 -7.29
C VAL A 194 -1.55 4.79 -7.43
N CYS A 195 -2.69 5.50 -7.44
CA CYS A 195 -4.01 4.89 -7.61
C CYS A 195 -4.15 4.16 -8.95
N GLN A 196 -3.62 4.72 -10.04
CA GLN A 196 -3.63 4.09 -11.36
C GLN A 196 -2.78 2.81 -11.38
N ALA A 197 -1.59 2.84 -10.78
CA ALA A 197 -0.71 1.69 -10.72
C ALA A 197 -1.29 0.55 -9.86
N GLU A 198 -1.87 0.88 -8.71
CA GLU A 198 -2.53 -0.11 -7.83
C GLU A 198 -3.80 -0.68 -8.47
N MET A 199 -4.56 0.12 -9.20
CA MET A 199 -5.73 -0.34 -9.97
C MET A 199 -5.31 -1.29 -11.09
N ASP A 200 -4.21 -1.02 -11.79
CA ASP A 200 -3.67 -1.89 -12.83
C ASP A 200 -3.19 -3.24 -12.25
N GLU A 201 -2.52 -3.23 -11.09
CA GLU A 201 -2.15 -4.47 -10.39
C GLU A 201 -3.40 -5.28 -9.99
N PHE A 202 -4.43 -4.61 -9.46
CA PHE A 202 -5.68 -5.25 -9.08
C PHE A 202 -6.39 -5.88 -10.30
N ASN A 203 -6.52 -5.13 -11.39
CA ASN A 203 -7.15 -5.60 -12.63
C ASN A 203 -6.38 -6.78 -13.23
N LYS A 204 -5.05 -6.75 -13.20
CA LYS A 204 -4.21 -7.86 -13.65
C LYS A 204 -4.41 -9.13 -12.80
N ALA A 205 -4.52 -8.98 -11.48
CA ALA A 205 -4.78 -10.10 -10.57
C ALA A 205 -6.17 -10.72 -10.79
N GLU A 206 -7.18 -9.91 -11.17
CA GLU A 206 -8.54 -10.34 -11.50
C GLU A 206 -8.67 -10.87 -12.94
N GLY A 207 -7.58 -10.92 -13.73
CA GLY A 207 -7.61 -11.33 -15.14
C GLY A 207 -8.28 -10.30 -16.07
N LYS A 208 -8.53 -9.10 -15.58
CA LYS A 208 -9.01 -7.96 -16.38
C LYS A 208 -7.82 -7.31 -17.05
N GLY A 209 -7.98 -6.87 -18.30
CA GLY A 209 -6.89 -6.22 -19.03
C GLY A 209 -6.41 -4.94 -18.33
N VAL A 210 -5.13 -4.59 -18.54
CA VAL A 210 -4.53 -3.37 -18.00
C VAL A 210 -5.10 -2.17 -18.77
N LEU A 211 -5.79 -1.28 -18.06
CA LEU A 211 -6.57 -0.22 -18.70
C LEU A 211 -5.74 1.01 -19.11
N ASN A 212 -4.61 1.32 -18.41
CA ASN A 212 -3.90 2.57 -18.71
C ASN A 212 -2.44 2.61 -18.19
N ILE A 213 -1.58 1.73 -18.70
CA ILE A 213 -0.16 1.67 -18.31
C ILE A 213 0.59 3.01 -18.48
N HIS A 214 0.23 3.79 -19.49
CA HIS A 214 0.91 5.05 -19.81
C HIS A 214 0.53 6.21 -18.89
N SER A 215 -0.64 6.19 -18.27
CA SER A 215 -1.10 7.31 -17.46
C SER A 215 -0.35 7.43 -16.14
N ALA A 216 -0.09 6.33 -15.43
CA ALA A 216 0.68 6.35 -14.17
C ALA A 216 2.11 6.87 -14.37
N GLU A 217 2.80 6.43 -15.43
CA GLU A 217 4.17 6.88 -15.73
C GLU A 217 4.22 8.36 -16.13
N ALA A 218 3.22 8.84 -16.88
CA ALA A 218 3.07 10.26 -17.22
C ALA A 218 2.84 11.11 -15.97
N ASP A 219 1.93 10.69 -15.08
CA ASP A 219 1.64 11.40 -13.85
C ASP A 219 2.85 11.41 -12.89
N PHE A 220 3.61 10.32 -12.76
CA PHE A 220 4.88 10.36 -12.02
C PHE A 220 5.87 11.32 -12.64
N SER A 221 5.94 11.41 -13.98
CA SER A 221 6.84 12.33 -14.67
C SER A 221 6.43 13.79 -14.46
N ASP A 222 5.13 14.10 -14.46
CA ASP A 222 4.61 15.42 -14.14
C ASP A 222 4.85 15.78 -12.67
N ALA A 223 4.65 14.84 -11.74
CA ALA A 223 4.97 15.03 -10.33
C ALA A 223 6.46 15.34 -10.13
N ILE A 224 7.36 14.64 -10.81
CA ILE A 224 8.82 14.89 -10.78
C ILE A 224 9.14 16.26 -11.37
N ARG A 225 8.52 16.65 -12.47
CA ARG A 225 8.72 17.97 -13.09
C ARG A 225 8.33 19.10 -12.13
N LEU A 226 7.27 18.91 -11.34
CA LEU A 226 6.80 19.89 -10.35
C LEU A 226 7.62 19.87 -9.06
N ASN A 227 8.08 18.69 -8.61
CA ASN A 227 8.91 18.53 -7.42
C ASN A 227 9.99 17.46 -7.63
N SER A 228 11.10 17.85 -8.24
CA SER A 228 12.23 16.95 -8.52
C SER A 228 13.04 16.54 -7.28
N ASN A 229 12.75 17.11 -6.11
CA ASN A 229 13.47 16.79 -4.86
C ASN A 229 12.63 15.91 -3.91
N ASN A 230 11.72 15.10 -4.45
CA ASN A 230 10.91 14.17 -3.69
C ASN A 230 11.34 12.72 -3.98
N ALA A 231 12.01 12.08 -3.01
CA ALA A 231 12.51 10.71 -3.15
C ALA A 231 11.39 9.68 -3.35
N TYR A 232 10.21 9.90 -2.77
CA TYR A 232 9.09 8.96 -2.84
C TYR A 232 8.52 8.84 -4.25
N ILE A 233 8.53 9.93 -5.04
CA ILE A 233 8.03 9.89 -6.42
C ILE A 233 8.93 9.00 -7.28
N TYR A 234 10.26 9.17 -7.18
CA TYR A 234 11.21 8.31 -7.88
C TYR A 234 11.13 6.86 -7.41
N TYR A 235 11.04 6.63 -6.10
CA TYR A 235 10.85 5.30 -5.56
C TYR A 235 9.60 4.61 -6.16
N ASN A 236 8.48 5.31 -6.19
CA ASN A 236 7.22 4.77 -6.70
C ASN A 236 7.28 4.52 -8.22
N ARG A 237 7.90 5.41 -9.00
CA ARG A 237 8.11 5.17 -10.43
C ARG A 237 9.06 3.99 -10.66
N GLY A 238 10.06 3.83 -9.81
CA GLY A 238 10.90 2.64 -9.78
C GLY A 238 10.10 1.36 -9.51
N ASN A 239 9.14 1.39 -8.59
CA ASN A 239 8.23 0.27 -8.33
C ASN A 239 7.36 -0.05 -9.55
N LEU A 240 6.84 0.97 -10.24
CA LEU A 240 6.08 0.80 -11.48
C LEU A 240 6.92 0.08 -12.55
N HIS A 241 8.16 0.54 -12.78
CA HIS A 241 9.11 -0.11 -13.70
C HIS A 241 9.45 -1.54 -13.27
N ALA A 242 9.67 -1.78 -11.98
CA ALA A 242 9.95 -3.11 -11.44
C ALA A 242 8.79 -4.08 -11.66
N GLY A 243 7.55 -3.63 -11.47
CA GLY A 243 6.32 -4.40 -11.74
C GLY A 243 6.17 -4.78 -13.22
N ARG A 244 6.72 -3.99 -14.13
CA ARG A 244 6.80 -4.24 -15.58
C ARG A 244 8.05 -5.05 -15.98
N ASN A 245 8.87 -5.47 -15.03
CA ASN A 245 10.17 -6.11 -15.26
C ASN A 245 11.19 -5.24 -16.01
N GLU A 246 11.03 -3.93 -16.02
CA GLU A 246 11.98 -2.94 -16.57
C GLU A 246 13.06 -2.63 -15.51
N LEU A 247 13.82 -3.66 -15.14
CA LEU A 247 14.71 -3.63 -13.96
C LEU A 247 15.78 -2.54 -14.04
N SER A 248 16.29 -2.22 -15.23
CA SER A 248 17.29 -1.15 -15.41
C SER A 248 16.70 0.21 -15.01
N LYS A 249 15.54 0.57 -15.56
CA LYS A 249 14.85 1.83 -15.22
C LYS A 249 14.50 1.91 -13.73
N ALA A 250 14.06 0.78 -13.16
CA ALA A 250 13.78 0.70 -11.73
C ALA A 250 15.02 0.99 -10.87
N ILE A 251 16.18 0.39 -11.21
CA ILE A 251 17.46 0.64 -10.52
C ILE A 251 17.87 2.11 -10.63
N ASP A 252 17.69 2.73 -11.80
CA ASP A 252 18.00 4.14 -12.01
C ASP A 252 17.14 5.04 -11.13
N ASP A 253 15.83 4.82 -11.09
CA ASP A 253 14.90 5.58 -10.27
C ASP A 253 15.16 5.40 -8.77
N TYR A 254 15.37 4.18 -8.29
CA TYR A 254 15.76 3.96 -6.89
C TYR A 254 17.11 4.62 -6.57
N THR A 255 18.03 4.69 -7.52
CA THR A 255 19.32 5.37 -7.32
C THR A 255 19.13 6.87 -7.20
N ILE A 256 18.22 7.48 -7.95
CA ILE A 256 17.88 8.90 -7.79
C ILE A 256 17.20 9.12 -6.44
N ALA A 257 16.23 8.29 -6.07
CA ALA A 257 15.57 8.36 -4.77
C ALA A 257 16.58 8.33 -3.61
N LEU A 258 17.56 7.43 -3.65
CA LEU A 258 18.62 7.30 -2.65
C LEU A 258 19.65 8.42 -2.67
N ARG A 259 19.78 9.15 -3.78
CA ARG A 259 20.60 10.36 -3.85
C ARG A 259 19.92 11.54 -3.15
N ILE A 260 18.58 11.58 -3.22
CA ILE A 260 17.76 12.61 -2.55
C ILE A 260 17.63 12.30 -1.05
N ASP A 261 17.27 11.05 -0.70
CA ASP A 261 17.22 10.56 0.67
C ASP A 261 17.99 9.23 0.81
N ASN A 262 19.19 9.32 1.37
CA ASN A 262 20.08 8.18 1.58
C ASN A 262 19.69 7.31 2.79
N ARG A 263 18.61 7.63 3.49
CA ARG A 263 18.07 6.86 4.63
C ARG A 263 16.81 6.08 4.26
N LEU A 264 16.38 6.13 2.98
CA LEU A 264 15.20 5.41 2.50
C LEU A 264 15.51 3.91 2.39
N ALA A 265 15.25 3.17 3.49
CA ALA A 265 15.58 1.74 3.60
C ALA A 265 14.88 0.90 2.53
N GLU A 266 13.63 1.24 2.21
CA GLU A 266 12.80 0.57 1.22
C GLU A 266 13.38 0.70 -0.19
N ALA A 267 14.00 1.85 -0.51
CA ALA A 267 14.65 2.04 -1.81
C ALA A 267 15.93 1.19 -1.94
N TYR A 268 16.71 1.06 -0.86
CA TYR A 268 17.82 0.10 -0.85
C TYR A 268 17.33 -1.33 -1.03
N TYR A 269 16.27 -1.71 -0.30
CA TYR A 269 15.70 -3.06 -0.40
C TYR A 269 15.24 -3.35 -1.84
N ASN A 270 14.40 -2.50 -2.41
CA ASN A 270 13.84 -2.71 -3.74
C ASN A 270 14.92 -2.64 -4.84
N ARG A 271 15.91 -1.74 -4.72
CA ARG A 271 17.06 -1.73 -5.63
C ARG A 271 17.88 -3.01 -5.51
N GLY A 272 18.08 -3.51 -4.29
CA GLY A 272 18.74 -4.78 -4.05
C GLY A 272 18.02 -5.96 -4.72
N ILE A 273 16.68 -6.02 -4.59
CA ILE A 273 15.86 -7.02 -5.29
C ILE A 273 15.99 -6.89 -6.80
N ALA A 274 15.90 -5.68 -7.35
CA ALA A 274 16.02 -5.44 -8.80
C ALA A 274 17.41 -5.87 -9.32
N ARG A 275 18.48 -5.55 -8.59
CA ARG A 275 19.85 -5.97 -8.91
C ARG A 275 20.02 -7.50 -8.84
N ALA A 276 19.44 -8.15 -7.84
CA ALA A 276 19.46 -9.61 -7.73
C ALA A 276 18.75 -10.26 -8.92
N LYS A 277 17.57 -9.76 -9.30
CA LYS A 277 16.83 -10.25 -10.48
C LYS A 277 17.58 -9.98 -11.80
N SER A 278 18.38 -8.93 -11.86
CA SER A 278 19.27 -8.63 -13.01
C SER A 278 20.59 -9.42 -12.99
N GLY A 279 20.80 -10.36 -12.05
CA GLY A 279 22.01 -11.17 -11.95
C GLY A 279 23.16 -10.52 -11.15
N ASN A 280 23.02 -9.29 -10.68
CA ASN A 280 24.08 -8.56 -9.97
C ASN A 280 24.06 -8.84 -8.46
N LYS A 281 24.34 -10.11 -8.09
CA LYS A 281 24.23 -10.62 -6.72
C LYS A 281 25.06 -9.80 -5.71
N GLN A 282 26.28 -9.42 -6.05
CA GLN A 282 27.19 -8.73 -5.11
C GLN A 282 26.66 -7.36 -4.71
N THR A 283 26.23 -6.54 -5.67
CA THR A 283 25.66 -5.21 -5.42
C THR A 283 24.28 -5.29 -4.80
N ALA A 284 23.52 -6.36 -5.08
CA ALA A 284 22.27 -6.65 -4.41
C ALA A 284 22.46 -6.87 -2.90
N ILE A 285 23.46 -7.66 -2.51
CA ILE A 285 23.78 -7.92 -1.10
C ILE A 285 24.21 -6.62 -0.39
N GLN A 286 24.97 -5.74 -1.05
CA GLN A 286 25.35 -4.45 -0.47
C GLN A 286 24.12 -3.57 -0.17
N ASP A 287 23.20 -3.47 -1.12
CA ASP A 287 21.96 -2.70 -0.91
C ASP A 287 21.09 -3.30 0.18
N LEU A 288 20.89 -4.62 0.17
CA LEU A 288 20.10 -5.31 1.20
C LEU A 288 20.74 -5.20 2.59
N SER A 289 22.07 -5.23 2.69
CA SER A 289 22.77 -5.00 3.96
C SER A 289 22.49 -3.59 4.47
N LYS A 290 22.53 -2.59 3.55
CA LYS A 290 22.22 -1.20 3.92
C LYS A 290 20.77 -1.01 4.36
N ALA A 291 19.82 -1.66 3.69
CA ALA A 291 18.42 -1.69 4.13
C ALA A 291 18.27 -2.27 5.55
N GLY A 292 18.97 -3.38 5.84
CA GLY A 292 18.99 -3.99 7.17
C GLY A 292 19.59 -3.09 8.26
N GLU A 293 20.70 -2.39 7.96
CA GLU A 293 21.31 -1.39 8.86
C GLU A 293 20.36 -0.24 9.18
N LEU A 294 19.50 0.14 8.23
CA LEU A 294 18.49 1.18 8.39
C LEU A 294 17.21 0.69 9.08
N GLY A 295 17.19 -0.57 9.54
CA GLY A 295 16.09 -1.13 10.32
C GLY A 295 15.15 -2.05 9.56
N LEU A 296 15.35 -2.27 8.27
CA LEU A 296 14.55 -3.20 7.47
C LEU A 296 15.13 -4.62 7.54
N TYR A 297 14.94 -5.28 8.69
CA TYR A 297 15.61 -6.55 9.04
C TYR A 297 15.25 -7.72 8.12
N ASP A 298 14.12 -7.68 7.42
CA ASP A 298 13.73 -8.70 6.43
C ASP A 298 14.76 -8.83 5.29
N ALA A 299 15.53 -7.76 5.02
CA ALA A 299 16.62 -7.77 4.06
C ALA A 299 17.67 -8.86 4.34
N TYR A 300 17.96 -9.16 5.61
CA TYR A 300 18.91 -10.21 5.97
C TYR A 300 18.41 -11.62 5.60
N SER A 301 17.10 -11.83 5.65
CA SER A 301 16.49 -13.08 5.18
C SER A 301 16.68 -13.26 3.68
N VAL A 302 16.56 -12.18 2.90
CA VAL A 302 16.82 -12.19 1.45
C VAL A 302 18.29 -12.48 1.17
N ILE A 303 19.22 -11.82 1.85
CA ILE A 303 20.67 -12.07 1.72
C ILE A 303 20.99 -13.55 1.96
N LYS A 304 20.42 -14.14 3.03
CA LYS A 304 20.61 -15.57 3.36
C LYS A 304 20.13 -16.49 2.22
N ARG A 305 19.03 -16.12 1.55
CA ARG A 305 18.50 -16.87 0.41
C ARG A 305 19.38 -16.72 -0.82
N LEU A 306 19.80 -15.50 -1.16
CA LEU A 306 20.71 -15.23 -2.26
C LEU A 306 22.05 -15.98 -2.11
N ASN A 307 22.56 -16.14 -0.90
CA ASN A 307 23.80 -16.90 -0.65
C ASN A 307 23.64 -18.42 -0.77
N LYS A 308 22.42 -18.93 -0.67
CA LYS A 308 22.13 -20.37 -0.86
C LYS A 308 21.84 -20.75 -2.31
N SER A 309 21.41 -19.81 -3.14
CA SER A 309 21.25 -20.01 -4.58
C SER A 309 22.62 -19.97 -5.24
N LYS A 310 23.13 -21.16 -5.65
CA LYS A 310 24.32 -21.30 -6.50
C LYS A 310 23.98 -20.97 -7.93
#